data_8c699dae4a4f0d19ecd2c0aebebf65b8
#
_entry.id   8c699dae4a4f0d19ecd2c0aebebf65b8
#
_cell.length_a   1.000
_cell.length_b   1.000
_cell.length_c   1.000
_cell.angle_alpha   90.00
_cell.angle_beta   90.00
_cell.angle_gamma   90.00
#
_symmetry.space_group_name_H-M   'P 1'
#
loop_
_entity.id
_entity.type
_entity.pdbx_description
1 polymer ?
#
loop_
_entity_poly.entity_id
_entity_poly.type
_entity_poly.pdbx_seq_one_letter_code
_entity_poly.pdbx_strand_id
1 'polypeptide(L)'
;VDFDWKRFRFSLVFRYLMKGLKRYGVERRDFLKYMAAVSAIPFAACHTTGPVVNRPWFADYPFKLNVASGDPEPDGVVLWTRLAPKPLEGGGMSAEPVRTRWEVATDEAFTNIVRQGTALALPQLGHSVHVEVAGLKPHHWYFYRFHAGNETSPIGRTRTAPAADAMPERTRFAFTSCQHYESGYFNGYPHMAKEDLDLIVHLGDYIYEYRGIDNRPRKHLGPEIETLDEYRTRYAQYRLDDMLADAHRLFPWLVTWDDHEFDNNYANLVSEEEGIAPEKFLARRMNAYQAYYEFMPLRRRSFPQGPHMTLYRGCQYGRMANFHVLDTRQYRTDQPNGDHQKPMIGKALDSKATMLGARQEHWL
;
A
#
# COMPACT_ATOMS: atom_id res chain seq x y z
N VAL A 1 -0.98 -3.34 -35.07
CA VAL A 1 -2.26 -3.94 -34.67
C VAL A 1 -3.13 -2.79 -34.22
N ASP A 2 -4.08 -2.39 -35.07
CA ASP A 2 -5.02 -1.28 -34.80
C ASP A 2 -5.89 -1.65 -33.59
N PHE A 3 -5.86 -0.79 -32.58
CA PHE A 3 -6.61 -0.95 -31.34
C PHE A 3 -8.02 -0.37 -31.57
N ASP A 4 -9.02 -1.26 -31.61
CA ASP A 4 -10.43 -0.88 -31.85
C ASP A 4 -11.06 -0.26 -30.59
N TRP A 5 -11.06 1.09 -30.52
CA TRP A 5 -11.64 1.91 -29.45
C TRP A 5 -13.15 1.75 -29.28
N LYS A 6 -13.85 1.14 -30.21
CA LYS A 6 -15.31 0.94 -30.15
C LYS A 6 -15.74 -0.22 -29.27
N ARG A 7 -14.83 -1.12 -28.86
CA ARG A 7 -15.11 -2.29 -28.01
C ARG A 7 -14.81 -2.07 -26.52
N PHE A 8 -14.28 -0.90 -26.13
CA PHE A 8 -14.14 -0.60 -24.70
C PHE A 8 -15.52 -0.32 -24.11
N ARG A 9 -16.19 -1.35 -23.59
CA ARG A 9 -17.36 -1.21 -22.72
C ARG A 9 -16.87 -0.48 -21.47
N PHE A 10 -17.12 0.84 -21.40
CA PHE A 10 -16.93 1.61 -20.16
C PHE A 10 -17.59 0.84 -19.02
N SER A 11 -16.78 0.41 -18.06
CA SER A 11 -17.23 -0.42 -16.96
C SER A 11 -18.34 0.28 -16.18
N LEU A 12 -19.17 -0.49 -15.48
CA LEU A 12 -20.20 0.03 -14.56
C LEU A 12 -19.61 1.09 -13.60
N VAL A 13 -18.34 0.96 -13.22
CA VAL A 13 -17.58 1.87 -12.37
C VAL A 13 -17.48 3.28 -13.01
N PHE A 14 -17.20 3.39 -14.31
CA PHE A 14 -17.16 4.69 -14.98
C PHE A 14 -18.55 5.38 -15.01
N ARG A 15 -19.63 4.58 -15.19
CA ARG A 15 -20.99 5.13 -15.13
C ARG A 15 -21.39 5.59 -13.74
N TYR A 16 -20.91 4.91 -12.70
CA TYR A 16 -21.17 5.27 -11.30
C TYR A 16 -20.41 6.54 -10.90
N LEU A 17 -19.14 6.62 -11.26
CA LEU A 17 -18.30 7.82 -11.11
C LEU A 17 -18.92 9.02 -11.79
N MET A 18 -19.35 8.88 -13.05
CA MET A 18 -19.97 9.97 -13.80
C MET A 18 -21.31 10.44 -13.20
N LYS A 19 -22.05 9.55 -12.54
CA LYS A 19 -23.26 9.96 -11.79
C LYS A 19 -22.93 10.74 -10.52
N GLY A 20 -21.87 10.35 -9.81
CA GLY A 20 -21.37 11.07 -8.64
C GLY A 20 -20.86 12.47 -9.02
N LEU A 21 -19.98 12.55 -10.01
CA LEU A 21 -19.36 13.81 -10.46
C LEU A 21 -20.38 14.84 -11.02
N LYS A 22 -21.46 14.38 -11.68
CA LYS A 22 -22.57 15.26 -12.07
C LYS A 22 -23.25 15.94 -10.87
N ARG A 23 -23.25 15.29 -9.72
CA ARG A 23 -23.81 15.85 -8.49
C ARG A 23 -22.98 17.00 -7.93
N TYR A 24 -21.70 17.07 -8.30
CA TYR A 24 -20.73 18.09 -7.89
C TYR A 24 -20.33 19.07 -9.01
N GLY A 25 -21.09 19.11 -10.12
CA GLY A 25 -20.90 20.08 -11.20
C GLY A 25 -19.71 19.83 -12.13
N VAL A 26 -19.04 18.68 -12.00
CA VAL A 26 -17.89 18.34 -12.87
C VAL A 26 -18.38 17.90 -14.24
N GLU A 27 -18.00 18.65 -15.28
CA GLU A 27 -18.33 18.34 -16.66
C GLU A 27 -17.59 17.08 -17.13
N ARG A 28 -18.32 16.22 -17.86
CA ARG A 28 -17.78 14.96 -18.44
C ARG A 28 -16.50 15.18 -19.26
N ARG A 29 -16.40 16.33 -19.93
CA ARG A 29 -15.26 16.70 -20.78
C ARG A 29 -14.00 16.98 -19.95
N ASP A 30 -14.13 17.61 -18.78
CA ASP A 30 -13.01 17.97 -17.93
C ASP A 30 -12.53 16.76 -17.15
N PHE A 31 -13.44 15.93 -16.65
CA PHE A 31 -13.09 14.62 -16.11
C PHE A 31 -12.30 13.74 -17.10
N LEU A 32 -12.73 13.70 -18.38
CA LEU A 32 -12.03 12.93 -19.40
C LEU A 32 -10.65 13.51 -19.73
N LYS A 33 -10.45 14.80 -19.69
CA LYS A 33 -9.12 15.42 -19.84
C LYS A 33 -8.19 15.04 -18.69
N TYR A 34 -8.69 15.08 -17.45
CA TYR A 34 -7.95 14.65 -16.26
C TYR A 34 -7.63 13.16 -16.33
N MET A 35 -8.60 12.30 -16.65
CA MET A 35 -8.39 10.87 -16.79
C MET A 35 -7.41 10.52 -17.92
N ALA A 36 -7.41 11.27 -19.02
CA ALA A 36 -6.44 11.08 -20.10
C ALA A 36 -5.01 11.48 -19.68
N ALA A 37 -4.87 12.57 -18.93
CA ALA A 37 -3.58 12.97 -18.36
C ALA A 37 -3.03 11.97 -17.35
N VAL A 38 -3.92 11.34 -16.58
CA VAL A 38 -3.60 10.41 -15.48
C VAL A 38 -3.47 8.97 -15.95
N SER A 39 -4.27 8.52 -16.91
CA SER A 39 -4.16 7.17 -17.48
C SER A 39 -2.91 6.98 -18.35
N ALA A 40 -2.21 8.04 -18.73
CA ALA A 40 -0.92 7.94 -19.39
C ALA A 40 0.20 7.43 -18.46
N ILE A 41 0.08 7.59 -17.15
CA ILE A 41 1.12 7.21 -16.17
C ILE A 41 1.25 5.68 -16.00
N PRO A 42 0.19 4.86 -15.85
CA PRO A 42 0.34 3.41 -15.64
C PRO A 42 0.77 2.65 -16.91
N PHE A 43 0.42 3.13 -18.10
CA PHE A 43 0.83 2.51 -19.37
C PHE A 43 2.29 2.85 -19.75
N ALA A 44 2.79 4.01 -19.35
CA ALA A 44 4.20 4.37 -19.50
C ALA A 44 5.11 3.48 -18.63
N ALA A 45 4.62 2.97 -17.51
CA ALA A 45 5.37 2.05 -16.65
C ALA A 45 5.66 0.67 -17.32
N CYS A 46 4.92 0.30 -18.37
CA CYS A 46 5.18 -0.92 -19.15
C CYS A 46 6.17 -0.70 -20.30
N HIS A 47 6.45 0.54 -20.69
CA HIS A 47 7.43 0.90 -21.72
C HIS A 47 8.47 1.85 -21.10
N THR A 48 9.46 1.27 -20.43
CA THR A 48 10.65 2.03 -20.04
C THR A 48 11.41 2.40 -21.31
N THR A 49 11.31 3.66 -21.73
CA THR A 49 12.04 4.18 -22.90
C THR A 49 13.49 4.53 -22.59
N GLY A 50 13.89 4.48 -21.32
CA GLY A 50 15.24 4.77 -20.86
C GLY A 50 16.10 3.52 -20.68
N PRO A 51 17.44 3.67 -20.73
CA PRO A 51 18.35 2.58 -20.48
C PRO A 51 18.20 2.05 -19.05
N VAL A 52 18.10 0.72 -18.89
CA VAL A 52 18.07 0.09 -17.57
C VAL A 52 19.47 0.09 -16.97
N VAL A 53 19.62 0.67 -15.78
CA VAL A 53 20.90 0.66 -15.05
C VAL A 53 21.09 -0.72 -14.40
N ASN A 54 22.02 -1.49 -14.93
CA ASN A 54 22.31 -2.85 -14.45
C ASN A 54 23.30 -2.88 -13.29
N ARG A 55 24.19 -1.89 -13.21
CA ARG A 55 25.19 -1.72 -12.14
C ARG A 55 25.10 -0.29 -11.60
N PRO A 56 24.09 0.02 -10.79
CA PRO A 56 23.96 1.34 -10.22
C PRO A 56 25.11 1.62 -9.26
N TRP A 57 25.54 2.88 -9.25
CA TRP A 57 26.35 3.43 -8.18
C TRP A 57 25.47 4.26 -7.28
N PHE A 58 25.63 4.12 -5.98
CA PHE A 58 24.89 4.87 -4.99
C PHE A 58 25.82 5.77 -4.20
N ALA A 59 25.40 7.02 -3.98
CA ALA A 59 26.13 7.96 -3.13
C ALA A 59 26.04 7.60 -1.63
N ASP A 60 25.04 6.83 -1.26
CA ASP A 60 24.78 6.33 0.09
C ASP A 60 23.99 5.01 -0.01
N TYR A 61 23.92 4.25 1.09
CA TYR A 61 23.23 2.97 1.14
C TYR A 61 21.76 3.07 0.68
N PRO A 62 21.35 2.31 -0.36
CA PRO A 62 20.04 2.51 -0.98
C PRO A 62 18.89 1.83 -0.25
N PHE A 63 19.12 0.82 0.60
CA PHE A 63 18.08 0.06 1.28
C PHE A 63 17.75 0.59 2.68
N LYS A 64 17.83 1.92 2.88
CA LYS A 64 17.56 2.57 4.17
C LYS A 64 16.14 2.33 4.70
N LEU A 65 15.18 2.08 3.82
CA LEU A 65 13.80 1.77 4.19
C LEU A 65 13.55 0.29 4.47
N ASN A 66 14.64 -0.50 4.54
CA ASN A 66 14.62 -1.92 4.86
C ASN A 66 13.89 -2.77 3.80
N VAL A 67 13.42 -3.93 4.19
CA VAL A 67 12.64 -4.85 3.38
C VAL A 67 11.33 -5.20 4.10
N ALA A 68 10.35 -5.67 3.36
CA ALA A 68 9.09 -6.15 3.93
C ALA A 68 8.54 -7.31 3.11
N SER A 69 7.63 -8.08 3.70
CA SER A 69 6.84 -9.07 2.98
C SER A 69 5.37 -8.96 3.37
N GLY A 70 4.49 -9.44 2.49
CA GLY A 70 3.06 -9.40 2.76
C GLY A 70 2.23 -10.30 1.86
N ASP A 71 0.93 -10.22 2.04
CA ASP A 71 -0.07 -10.99 1.28
C ASP A 71 0.33 -12.47 1.12
N PRO A 72 0.59 -13.21 2.24
CA PRO A 72 1.00 -14.61 2.17
C PRO A 72 -0.10 -15.47 1.58
N GLU A 73 0.28 -16.32 0.64
CA GLU A 73 -0.54 -17.38 0.05
C GLU A 73 0.13 -18.73 0.32
N PRO A 74 -0.55 -19.87 0.11
CA PRO A 74 0.04 -21.19 0.41
C PRO A 74 1.33 -21.48 -0.35
N ASP A 75 1.46 -20.95 -1.55
CA ASP A 75 2.62 -21.18 -2.41
C ASP A 75 3.46 -19.93 -2.68
N GLY A 76 3.17 -18.80 -1.98
CA GLY A 76 3.88 -17.57 -2.27
C GLY A 76 3.65 -16.42 -1.31
N VAL A 77 4.43 -15.37 -1.52
CA VAL A 77 4.37 -14.10 -0.76
C VAL A 77 4.75 -12.94 -1.67
N VAL A 78 4.41 -11.73 -1.26
CA VAL A 78 5.00 -10.51 -1.84
C VAL A 78 6.26 -10.15 -1.05
N LEU A 79 7.35 -9.89 -1.75
CA LEU A 79 8.55 -9.27 -1.19
C LEU A 79 8.62 -7.82 -1.64
N TRP A 80 9.02 -6.95 -0.74
CA TRP A 80 9.09 -5.52 -0.97
C TRP A 80 10.43 -4.93 -0.52
N THR A 81 10.91 -3.97 -1.27
CA THR A 81 11.95 -3.01 -0.87
C THR A 81 11.78 -1.71 -1.67
N ARG A 82 12.54 -0.68 -1.31
CA ARG A 82 12.64 0.56 -2.06
C ARG A 82 14.08 1.06 -2.07
N LEU A 83 14.56 1.43 -3.26
CA LEU A 83 15.87 2.09 -3.38
C LEU A 83 15.70 3.57 -3.08
N ALA A 84 16.25 4.02 -1.96
CA ALA A 84 16.15 5.39 -1.50
C ALA A 84 17.37 5.77 -0.66
N PRO A 85 18.52 6.13 -1.26
CA PRO A 85 19.71 6.56 -0.51
C PRO A 85 19.45 7.83 0.31
N LYS A 86 18.50 8.67 -0.11
CA LYS A 86 18.06 9.87 0.63
C LYS A 86 16.54 9.86 0.80
N PRO A 87 15.98 9.01 1.69
CA PRO A 87 14.55 8.72 1.75
C PRO A 87 13.66 9.94 2.02
N LEU A 88 14.16 10.94 2.76
CA LEU A 88 13.42 12.16 3.12
C LEU A 88 13.66 13.32 2.14
N GLU A 89 14.52 13.14 1.13
CA GLU A 89 14.92 14.14 0.15
C GLU A 89 14.60 13.64 -1.28
N GLY A 90 13.36 13.21 -1.52
CA GLY A 90 12.93 12.70 -2.84
C GLY A 90 13.50 11.33 -3.22
N GLY A 91 14.08 10.59 -2.26
CA GLY A 91 14.66 9.26 -2.48
C GLY A 91 16.13 9.26 -2.91
N GLY A 92 16.60 10.31 -3.62
CA GLY A 92 18.00 10.44 -4.04
C GLY A 92 18.41 9.51 -5.19
N MET A 93 17.46 9.02 -5.97
CA MET A 93 17.68 8.17 -7.14
C MET A 93 17.64 8.98 -8.44
N SER A 94 18.32 8.50 -9.49
CA SER A 94 18.19 9.04 -10.84
C SER A 94 16.81 8.69 -11.44
N ALA A 95 16.44 9.38 -12.54
CA ALA A 95 15.18 9.12 -13.23
C ALA A 95 15.18 7.84 -14.09
N GLU A 96 16.12 6.95 -13.89
CA GLU A 96 16.30 5.74 -14.69
C GLU A 96 15.83 4.49 -13.94
N PRO A 97 15.28 3.49 -14.64
CA PRO A 97 14.97 2.19 -14.06
C PRO A 97 16.26 1.48 -13.58
N VAL A 98 16.23 0.93 -12.38
CA VAL A 98 17.36 0.20 -11.81
C VAL A 98 17.01 -1.28 -11.69
N ARG A 99 17.90 -2.15 -12.21
CA ARG A 99 17.74 -3.60 -12.03
C ARG A 99 18.13 -4.00 -10.62
N THR A 100 17.22 -4.66 -9.95
CA THR A 100 17.46 -5.32 -8.66
C THR A 100 17.41 -6.84 -8.83
N ARG A 101 18.24 -7.57 -8.11
CA ARG A 101 18.16 -9.01 -7.95
C ARG A 101 17.53 -9.33 -6.60
N TRP A 102 16.81 -10.42 -6.49
CA TRP A 102 16.23 -10.91 -5.26
C TRP A 102 16.47 -12.40 -5.09
N GLU A 103 16.58 -12.85 -3.86
CA GLU A 103 16.83 -14.24 -3.48
C GLU A 103 15.92 -14.63 -2.32
N VAL A 104 15.44 -15.87 -2.34
CA VAL A 104 14.69 -16.52 -1.25
C VAL A 104 15.36 -17.83 -0.90
N ALA A 105 15.67 -18.04 0.37
CA ALA A 105 16.32 -19.21 0.89
C ALA A 105 15.56 -19.84 2.05
N THR A 106 15.85 -21.11 2.36
CA THR A 106 15.30 -21.79 3.54
C THR A 106 16.14 -21.55 4.79
N ASP A 107 17.29 -20.92 4.66
CA ASP A 107 18.22 -20.62 5.76
C ASP A 107 18.76 -19.18 5.65
N GLU A 108 19.07 -18.60 6.79
CA GLU A 108 19.53 -17.20 6.89
C GLU A 108 20.91 -16.97 6.24
N ALA A 109 21.72 -18.02 6.15
CA ALA A 109 23.04 -17.96 5.51
C ALA A 109 22.96 -18.03 3.97
N PHE A 110 21.76 -18.23 3.40
CA PHE A 110 21.52 -18.38 1.97
C PHE A 110 22.34 -19.52 1.33
N THR A 111 22.56 -20.61 2.05
CA THR A 111 23.20 -21.82 1.52
C THR A 111 22.25 -22.63 0.63
N ASN A 112 20.94 -22.54 0.89
CA ASN A 112 19.91 -23.20 0.10
C ASN A 112 18.90 -22.18 -0.47
N ILE A 113 19.28 -21.57 -1.59
CA ILE A 113 18.41 -20.64 -2.34
C ILE A 113 17.38 -21.45 -3.11
N VAL A 114 16.09 -21.24 -2.83
CA VAL A 114 14.97 -21.94 -3.47
C VAL A 114 14.32 -21.16 -4.59
N ARG A 115 14.39 -19.82 -4.55
CA ARG A 115 13.90 -18.93 -5.60
C ARG A 115 14.82 -17.73 -5.72
N GLN A 116 14.99 -17.24 -6.95
CA GLN A 116 15.73 -16.01 -7.24
C GLN A 116 15.25 -15.42 -8.56
N GLY A 117 15.50 -14.14 -8.75
CA GLY A 117 15.14 -13.46 -9.99
C GLY A 117 15.58 -12.01 -10.00
N THR A 118 15.04 -11.27 -10.96
CA THR A 118 15.28 -9.84 -11.10
C THR A 118 13.96 -9.08 -11.18
N ALA A 119 13.97 -7.84 -10.71
CA ALA A 119 12.86 -6.89 -10.83
C ALA A 119 13.43 -5.52 -11.20
N LEU A 120 12.58 -4.61 -11.66
CA LEU A 120 12.95 -3.24 -11.95
C LEU A 120 12.42 -2.31 -10.87
N ALA A 121 13.30 -1.55 -10.25
CA ALA A 121 12.96 -0.40 -9.44
C ALA A 121 12.69 0.77 -10.38
N LEU A 122 11.43 1.13 -10.57
CA LEU A 122 10.99 2.13 -11.55
C LEU A 122 10.89 3.53 -10.91
N PRO A 123 11.41 4.59 -11.54
CA PRO A 123 11.31 5.96 -11.03
C PRO A 123 9.85 6.42 -10.88
N GLN A 124 8.94 5.97 -11.77
CA GLN A 124 7.50 6.27 -11.69
C GLN A 124 6.85 5.74 -10.40
N LEU A 125 7.41 4.68 -9.82
CA LEU A 125 6.99 4.08 -8.54
C LEU A 125 7.96 4.43 -7.40
N GLY A 126 8.63 5.57 -7.49
CA GLY A 126 9.60 6.01 -6.47
C GLY A 126 10.71 4.98 -6.19
N HIS A 127 11.06 4.15 -7.17
CA HIS A 127 12.01 3.03 -7.07
C HIS A 127 11.63 1.97 -6.04
N SER A 128 10.33 1.79 -5.74
CA SER A 128 9.85 0.63 -5.01
C SER A 128 9.88 -0.63 -5.88
N VAL A 129 10.08 -1.77 -5.24
CA VAL A 129 10.17 -3.09 -5.86
C VAL A 129 9.16 -4.00 -5.19
N HIS A 130 8.27 -4.60 -5.98
CA HIS A 130 7.33 -5.61 -5.54
C HIS A 130 7.61 -6.90 -6.31
N VAL A 131 7.82 -7.98 -5.60
CA VAL A 131 8.07 -9.30 -6.20
C VAL A 131 7.05 -10.30 -5.66
N GLU A 132 6.17 -10.77 -6.52
CA GLU A 132 5.29 -11.88 -6.19
C GLU A 132 6.03 -13.19 -6.40
N VAL A 133 6.53 -13.75 -5.31
CA VAL A 133 7.21 -15.05 -5.33
C VAL A 133 6.18 -16.17 -5.28
N ALA A 134 6.31 -17.15 -6.15
CA ALA A 134 5.45 -18.33 -6.21
C ALA A 134 6.27 -19.63 -6.21
N GLY A 135 5.57 -20.76 -5.98
CA GLY A 135 6.14 -22.10 -5.95
C GLY A 135 6.96 -22.38 -4.70
N LEU A 136 6.64 -21.73 -3.60
CA LEU A 136 7.14 -22.01 -2.25
C LEU A 136 6.31 -23.14 -1.61
N LYS A 137 6.84 -23.79 -0.57
CA LYS A 137 6.08 -24.76 0.21
C LYS A 137 5.13 -24.04 1.16
N PRO A 138 3.91 -24.55 1.40
CA PRO A 138 2.98 -23.93 2.33
C PRO A 138 3.45 -24.08 3.79
N HIS A 139 3.03 -23.10 4.62
CA HIS A 139 3.29 -23.07 6.06
C HIS A 139 4.78 -23.16 6.42
N HIS A 140 5.63 -22.53 5.58
CA HIS A 140 7.09 -22.62 5.69
C HIS A 140 7.72 -21.25 5.88
N TRP A 141 8.75 -21.18 6.74
CA TRP A 141 9.56 -19.99 6.91
C TRP A 141 10.62 -19.91 5.82
N TYR A 142 10.86 -18.68 5.35
CA TYR A 142 11.89 -18.34 4.36
C TYR A 142 12.62 -17.07 4.76
N PHE A 143 13.85 -16.93 4.27
CA PHE A 143 14.66 -15.73 4.33
C PHE A 143 14.77 -15.13 2.94
N TYR A 144 14.80 -13.81 2.87
CA TYR A 144 14.90 -13.13 1.58
C TYR A 144 15.79 -11.90 1.66
N ARG A 145 16.37 -11.51 0.53
CA ARG A 145 17.18 -10.30 0.38
C ARG A 145 17.12 -9.77 -1.03
N PHE A 146 17.49 -8.49 -1.17
CA PHE A 146 17.64 -7.82 -2.46
C PHE A 146 19.08 -7.36 -2.67
N HIS A 147 19.45 -7.20 -3.96
CA HIS A 147 20.74 -6.66 -4.37
C HIS A 147 20.55 -5.61 -5.46
N ALA A 148 21.27 -4.50 -5.36
CA ALA A 148 21.32 -3.47 -6.37
C ALA A 148 22.77 -2.97 -6.48
N GLY A 149 23.39 -3.07 -7.66
CA GLY A 149 24.83 -2.83 -7.80
C GLY A 149 25.65 -3.74 -6.89
N ASN A 150 26.47 -3.14 -6.04
CA ASN A 150 27.28 -3.83 -5.03
C ASN A 150 26.61 -3.89 -3.65
N GLU A 151 25.43 -3.29 -3.50
CA GLU A 151 24.74 -3.20 -2.24
C GLU A 151 23.76 -4.37 -2.05
N THR A 152 23.65 -4.82 -0.80
CA THR A 152 22.73 -5.87 -0.38
C THR A 152 21.84 -5.33 0.72
N SER A 153 20.54 -5.63 0.65
CA SER A 153 19.58 -5.25 1.68
C SER A 153 19.79 -6.00 2.99
N PRO A 154 19.19 -5.57 4.10
CA PRO A 154 18.99 -6.42 5.25
C PRO A 154 18.31 -7.73 4.87
N ILE A 155 18.53 -8.78 5.65
CA ILE A 155 17.84 -10.07 5.47
C ILE A 155 16.44 -9.97 6.08
N GLY A 156 15.42 -10.20 5.27
CA GLY A 156 14.06 -10.34 5.74
C GLY A 156 13.70 -11.80 6.02
N ARG A 157 12.71 -12.02 6.87
CA ARG A 157 12.09 -13.32 7.13
C ARG A 157 10.61 -13.27 6.77
N THR A 158 10.08 -14.32 6.18
CA THR A 158 8.67 -14.41 5.80
C THR A 158 8.14 -15.81 5.94
N ARG A 159 6.82 -15.95 5.96
CA ARG A 159 6.13 -17.24 6.05
C ARG A 159 5.00 -17.32 5.03
N THR A 160 4.88 -18.46 4.35
CA THR A 160 3.74 -18.77 3.51
C THR A 160 2.53 -19.18 4.37
N ALA A 161 1.32 -18.94 3.86
CA ALA A 161 0.11 -19.44 4.49
C ALA A 161 0.05 -20.99 4.47
N PRO A 162 -0.70 -21.63 5.36
CA PRO A 162 -0.99 -23.05 5.27
C PRO A 162 -1.73 -23.40 3.97
N ALA A 163 -1.59 -24.63 3.48
CA ALA A 163 -2.38 -25.12 2.35
C ALA A 163 -3.89 -25.02 2.66
N ALA A 164 -4.68 -24.75 1.64
CA ALA A 164 -6.11 -24.45 1.82
C ALA A 164 -6.90 -25.56 2.54
N ASP A 165 -6.51 -26.81 2.34
CA ASP A 165 -7.10 -28.00 2.97
C ASP A 165 -6.44 -28.43 4.29
N ALA A 166 -5.31 -27.81 4.64
CA ALA A 166 -4.61 -28.11 5.89
C ALA A 166 -5.33 -27.52 7.10
N MET A 167 -5.19 -28.20 8.25
CA MET A 167 -5.66 -27.73 9.54
C MET A 167 -4.43 -27.52 10.43
N PRO A 168 -3.86 -26.31 10.48
CA PRO A 168 -2.75 -26.04 11.36
C PRO A 168 -3.17 -26.20 12.84
N GLU A 169 -2.27 -26.61 13.70
CA GLU A 169 -2.56 -26.74 15.14
C GLU A 169 -2.88 -25.39 15.79
N ARG A 170 -2.27 -24.34 15.26
CA ARG A 170 -2.48 -22.95 15.71
C ARG A 170 -2.15 -21.96 14.61
N THR A 171 -2.73 -20.77 14.72
CA THR A 171 -2.34 -19.55 13.98
C THR A 171 -2.19 -18.43 15.00
N ARG A 172 -1.03 -17.79 15.03
CA ARG A 172 -0.74 -16.63 15.89
C ARG A 172 -0.55 -15.38 15.04
N PHE A 173 -1.28 -14.35 15.34
CA PHE A 173 -1.11 -13.06 14.67
C PHE A 173 -1.22 -11.93 15.69
N ALA A 174 -0.51 -10.86 15.41
CA ALA A 174 -0.73 -9.57 16.06
C ALA A 174 -1.47 -8.66 15.12
N PHE A 175 -2.22 -7.69 15.68
CA PHE A 175 -2.79 -6.61 14.90
C PHE A 175 -2.43 -5.26 15.51
N THR A 176 -2.37 -4.23 14.68
CA THR A 176 -2.05 -2.87 15.06
C THR A 176 -2.79 -1.88 14.17
N SER A 177 -2.98 -0.66 14.64
CA SER A 177 -3.59 0.46 13.93
C SER A 177 -3.19 1.77 14.56
N CYS A 178 -3.53 2.89 13.92
CA CYS A 178 -3.51 4.23 14.52
C CYS A 178 -2.15 4.59 15.14
N GLN A 179 -1.07 4.32 14.39
CA GLN A 179 0.30 4.49 14.86
C GLN A 179 0.80 5.93 14.66
N HIS A 180 0.17 6.90 15.30
CA HIS A 180 0.51 8.31 15.13
C HIS A 180 1.94 8.62 15.55
N TYR A 181 2.79 9.02 14.57
CA TYR A 181 4.24 9.22 14.75
C TYR A 181 4.58 10.22 15.83
N GLU A 182 3.84 11.32 15.93
CA GLU A 182 4.14 12.42 16.85
C GLU A 182 3.71 12.13 18.29
N SER A 183 2.81 11.15 18.49
CA SER A 183 2.25 10.83 19.82
C SER A 183 3.20 10.01 20.70
N GLY A 184 4.28 9.45 20.13
CA GLY A 184 5.24 8.65 20.90
C GLY A 184 6.16 7.85 20.00
N TYR A 185 6.69 6.76 20.54
CA TYR A 185 7.56 5.82 19.84
C TYR A 185 6.81 4.49 19.63
N PHE A 186 7.23 3.72 18.63
CA PHE A 186 6.56 2.48 18.24
C PHE A 186 6.96 1.27 19.11
N ASN A 187 6.94 1.45 20.43
CA ASN A 187 7.43 0.49 21.43
C ASN A 187 6.72 -0.88 21.42
N GLY A 188 5.55 -0.98 20.80
CA GLY A 188 4.83 -2.26 20.67
C GLY A 188 5.54 -3.24 19.72
N TYR A 189 6.19 -2.76 18.67
CA TYR A 189 6.80 -3.62 17.65
C TYR A 189 7.97 -4.47 18.15
N PRO A 190 8.88 -4.00 19.01
CA PRO A 190 9.93 -4.84 19.60
C PRO A 190 9.38 -5.98 20.46
N HIS A 191 8.19 -5.84 21.04
CA HIS A 191 7.51 -6.92 21.73
C HIS A 191 6.93 -7.92 20.74
N MET A 192 6.25 -7.46 19.68
CA MET A 192 5.77 -8.33 18.59
C MET A 192 6.92 -9.11 17.95
N ALA A 193 8.09 -8.48 17.76
CA ALA A 193 9.26 -9.11 17.16
C ALA A 193 9.82 -10.31 17.98
N LYS A 194 9.51 -10.38 19.26
CA LYS A 194 9.91 -11.48 20.16
C LYS A 194 8.87 -12.60 20.25
N GLU A 195 7.68 -12.37 19.74
CA GLU A 195 6.60 -13.35 19.75
C GLU A 195 6.72 -14.33 18.58
N ASP A 196 6.19 -15.53 18.78
CA ASP A 196 6.10 -16.56 17.72
C ASP A 196 4.84 -16.31 16.87
N LEU A 197 4.88 -15.26 16.04
CA LEU A 197 3.77 -14.87 15.18
C LEU A 197 3.91 -15.45 13.78
N ASP A 198 2.79 -15.79 13.16
CA ASP A 198 2.70 -16.18 11.75
C ASP A 198 2.62 -14.95 10.82
N LEU A 199 1.94 -13.89 11.28
CA LEU A 199 1.75 -12.65 10.52
C LEU A 199 1.40 -11.47 11.42
N ILE A 200 1.53 -10.26 10.88
CA ILE A 200 1.03 -9.02 11.48
C ILE A 200 -0.08 -8.46 10.58
N VAL A 201 -1.16 -7.96 11.19
CA VAL A 201 -2.26 -7.29 10.49
C VAL A 201 -2.24 -5.81 10.86
N HIS A 202 -2.23 -4.92 9.87
CA HIS A 202 -2.38 -3.48 10.09
C HIS A 202 -3.75 -3.02 9.59
N LEU A 203 -4.52 -2.42 10.50
CA LEU A 203 -5.93 -2.11 10.28
C LEU A 203 -6.18 -0.69 9.73
N GLY A 204 -5.13 0.06 9.44
CA GLY A 204 -5.19 1.44 8.93
C GLY A 204 -4.60 2.46 9.90
N ASP A 205 -4.54 3.72 9.46
CA ASP A 205 -3.79 4.80 10.08
C ASP A 205 -2.30 4.45 10.26
N TYR A 206 -1.72 3.92 9.18
CA TYR A 206 -0.29 3.63 9.13
C TYR A 206 0.54 4.91 9.14
N ILE A 207 0.06 5.96 8.47
CA ILE A 207 0.58 7.33 8.53
C ILE A 207 -0.53 8.29 8.91
N TYR A 208 -0.17 9.54 9.21
CA TYR A 208 -1.08 10.66 9.41
C TYR A 208 -0.68 11.81 8.51
N GLU A 209 -1.64 12.44 7.83
CA GLU A 209 -1.42 13.46 6.81
C GLU A 209 -1.06 14.82 7.38
N TYR A 210 -1.40 15.09 8.62
CA TYR A 210 -1.28 16.39 9.26
C TYR A 210 0.14 16.98 9.25
N ARG A 211 0.21 18.30 9.21
CA ARG A 211 1.48 19.03 9.43
C ARG A 211 2.08 18.70 10.80
N GLY A 212 3.40 18.85 10.90
CA GLY A 212 4.11 18.67 12.17
C GLY A 212 3.67 19.62 13.26
N ILE A 213 3.50 19.10 14.48
CA ILE A 213 3.10 19.84 15.68
C ILE A 213 4.32 20.00 16.59
N ASP A 214 4.55 21.24 17.07
CA ASP A 214 5.64 21.51 18.01
C ASP A 214 5.34 20.90 19.40
N ASN A 215 6.42 20.64 20.16
CA ASN A 215 6.35 20.05 21.50
C ASN A 215 5.78 18.63 21.59
N ARG A 216 5.81 17.88 20.50
CA ARG A 216 5.53 16.45 20.48
C ARG A 216 6.83 15.64 20.63
N PRO A 217 6.79 14.36 21.09
CA PRO A 217 7.97 13.50 21.19
C PRO A 217 8.74 13.35 19.87
N ARG A 218 8.04 13.33 18.75
CA ARG A 218 8.56 13.38 17.38
C ARG A 218 7.73 14.37 16.57
N LYS A 219 8.22 14.81 15.43
CA LYS A 219 7.54 15.79 14.58
C LYS A 219 7.45 15.31 13.14
N HIS A 220 6.27 15.42 12.53
CA HIS A 220 6.11 15.23 11.09
C HIS A 220 6.93 16.28 10.32
N LEU A 221 7.52 15.86 9.21
CA LEU A 221 8.20 16.75 8.29
C LEU A 221 7.17 17.39 7.34
N GLY A 222 7.37 18.68 7.09
CA GLY A 222 6.59 19.42 6.11
C GLY A 222 5.18 19.84 6.56
N PRO A 223 4.37 20.33 5.61
CA PRO A 223 2.99 20.71 5.82
C PRO A 223 2.07 19.49 5.93
N GLU A 224 0.77 19.70 5.96
CA GLU A 224 -0.20 18.66 5.60
C GLU A 224 0.07 18.19 4.17
N ILE A 225 0.06 16.88 3.99
CA ILE A 225 0.54 16.26 2.75
C ILE A 225 -0.59 16.16 1.71
N GLU A 226 -0.31 16.62 0.48
CA GLU A 226 -1.24 16.57 -0.65
C GLU A 226 -0.59 16.00 -1.92
N THR A 227 0.71 16.25 -2.11
CA THR A 227 1.44 15.80 -3.30
C THR A 227 2.02 14.41 -3.12
N LEU A 228 2.30 13.71 -4.23
CA LEU A 228 2.90 12.38 -4.21
C LEU A 228 4.25 12.36 -3.45
N ASP A 229 5.08 13.39 -3.63
CA ASP A 229 6.40 13.45 -2.98
C ASP A 229 6.28 13.71 -1.46
N GLU A 230 5.27 14.48 -1.04
CA GLU A 230 4.96 14.65 0.38
C GLU A 230 4.47 13.36 1.02
N TYR A 231 3.56 12.61 0.37
CA TYR A 231 3.14 11.28 0.83
C TYR A 231 4.34 10.32 0.90
N ARG A 232 5.20 10.30 -0.12
CA ARG A 232 6.43 9.48 -0.13
C ARG A 232 7.36 9.82 1.03
N THR A 233 7.55 11.11 1.31
CA THR A 233 8.37 11.58 2.42
C THR A 233 7.75 11.18 3.77
N ARG A 234 6.44 11.29 3.93
CA ARG A 234 5.72 10.90 5.13
C ARG A 234 5.84 9.39 5.39
N TYR A 235 5.59 8.54 4.39
CA TYR A 235 5.81 7.10 4.52
C TYR A 235 7.27 6.76 4.83
N ALA A 236 8.21 7.42 4.17
CA ALA A 236 9.63 7.22 4.43
C ALA A 236 9.99 7.58 5.88
N GLN A 237 9.44 8.67 6.43
CA GLN A 237 9.66 9.08 7.81
C GLN A 237 9.21 8.00 8.81
N TYR A 238 8.05 7.37 8.58
CA TYR A 238 7.57 6.26 9.40
C TYR A 238 8.44 5.00 9.24
N ARG A 239 8.79 4.66 8.00
CA ARG A 239 9.58 3.47 7.66
C ARG A 239 11.05 3.54 8.12
N LEU A 240 11.55 4.73 8.44
CA LEU A 240 12.86 4.93 9.06
C LEU A 240 12.88 4.67 10.57
N ASP A 241 11.74 4.43 11.20
CA ASP A 241 11.71 3.96 12.59
C ASP A 241 12.19 2.50 12.63
N ASP A 242 13.29 2.25 13.33
CA ASP A 242 13.94 0.93 13.38
C ASP A 242 13.00 -0.16 13.93
N MET A 243 12.15 0.18 14.91
CA MET A 243 11.24 -0.78 15.54
C MET A 243 10.17 -1.25 14.56
N LEU A 244 9.60 -0.32 13.79
CA LEU A 244 8.63 -0.62 12.74
C LEU A 244 9.29 -1.34 11.56
N ALA A 245 10.49 -0.90 11.16
CA ALA A 245 11.26 -1.51 10.07
C ALA A 245 11.61 -2.97 10.37
N ASP A 246 12.00 -3.28 11.60
CA ASP A 246 12.29 -4.64 12.05
C ASP A 246 11.04 -5.53 12.07
N ALA A 247 9.91 -5.02 12.53
CA ALA A 247 8.65 -5.78 12.48
C ALA A 247 8.25 -6.14 11.03
N HIS A 248 8.44 -5.20 10.08
CA HIS A 248 8.23 -5.48 8.66
C HIS A 248 9.20 -6.51 8.08
N ARG A 249 10.44 -6.47 8.51
CA ARG A 249 11.50 -7.38 8.07
C ARG A 249 11.27 -8.82 8.55
N LEU A 250 10.68 -9.00 9.73
CA LEU A 250 10.59 -10.28 10.43
C LEU A 250 9.34 -11.10 10.14
N PHE A 251 8.26 -10.46 9.71
CA PHE A 251 6.96 -11.12 9.52
C PHE A 251 6.31 -10.70 8.19
N PRO A 252 5.48 -11.57 7.58
CA PRO A 252 4.57 -11.12 6.53
C PRO A 252 3.44 -10.27 7.11
N TRP A 253 2.99 -9.28 6.35
CA TRP A 253 1.94 -8.35 6.75
C TRP A 253 0.69 -8.49 5.88
N LEU A 254 -0.48 -8.38 6.51
CA LEU A 254 -1.74 -8.05 5.86
C LEU A 254 -2.09 -6.62 6.21
N VAL A 255 -2.21 -5.75 5.22
CA VAL A 255 -2.42 -4.33 5.45
C VAL A 255 -3.72 -3.86 4.81
N THR A 256 -4.42 -2.97 5.48
CA THR A 256 -5.47 -2.14 4.92
C THR A 256 -5.25 -0.70 5.36
N TRP A 257 -5.95 0.22 4.74
CA TRP A 257 -5.97 1.61 5.17
C TRP A 257 -7.20 1.92 6.02
N ASP A 258 -7.18 3.09 6.70
CA ASP A 258 -8.35 3.81 7.14
C ASP A 258 -8.40 5.18 6.43
N ASP A 259 -8.60 6.28 7.10
CA ASP A 259 -8.72 7.61 6.48
C ASP A 259 -7.38 8.34 6.37
N HIS A 260 -6.56 8.31 7.41
CA HIS A 260 -5.33 9.09 7.51
C HIS A 260 -4.24 8.73 6.49
N GLU A 261 -4.35 7.60 5.80
CA GLU A 261 -3.51 7.33 4.64
C GLU A 261 -3.82 8.25 3.46
N PHE A 262 -4.95 8.97 3.50
CA PHE A 262 -5.35 9.91 2.46
C PHE A 262 -5.82 11.25 3.06
N ASP A 263 -6.97 11.31 3.75
CA ASP A 263 -7.65 12.52 4.20
C ASP A 263 -8.59 12.18 5.36
N ASN A 264 -8.43 12.87 6.50
CA ASN A 264 -9.21 12.59 7.72
C ASN A 264 -10.70 12.45 7.42
N ASN A 265 -11.32 11.43 7.99
CA ASN A 265 -12.74 11.12 7.90
C ASN A 265 -13.34 11.08 6.49
N TYR A 266 -12.54 11.00 5.42
CA TYR A 266 -13.10 10.93 4.08
C TYR A 266 -14.04 9.73 3.90
N ALA A 267 -15.05 9.95 3.10
CA ALA A 267 -16.02 8.92 2.72
C ALA A 267 -16.23 8.90 1.21
N ASN A 268 -15.74 7.89 0.52
CA ASN A 268 -15.81 7.78 -0.93
C ASN A 268 -15.23 9.01 -1.65
N LEU A 269 -16.08 9.89 -2.19
CA LEU A 269 -15.70 11.11 -2.92
C LEU A 269 -15.96 12.38 -2.09
N VAL A 270 -16.14 12.26 -0.80
CA VAL A 270 -16.45 13.36 0.13
C VAL A 270 -15.27 13.54 1.08
N SER A 271 -14.66 14.72 1.08
CA SER A 271 -13.74 15.17 2.11
C SER A 271 -14.51 15.58 3.37
N GLU A 272 -13.92 15.48 4.54
CA GLU A 272 -14.45 16.10 5.76
C GLU A 272 -14.42 17.62 5.66
N GLU A 273 -13.43 18.18 4.96
CA GLU A 273 -13.29 19.60 4.76
C GLU A 273 -14.30 20.14 3.74
N GLU A 274 -15.09 21.14 4.16
CA GLU A 274 -16.04 21.80 3.27
C GLU A 274 -15.32 22.62 2.19
N GLY A 275 -15.87 22.60 0.97
CA GLY A 275 -15.41 23.45 -0.12
C GLY A 275 -14.18 22.95 -0.87
N ILE A 276 -13.69 21.76 -0.58
CA ILE A 276 -12.61 21.14 -1.37
C ILE A 276 -13.12 20.86 -2.79
N ALA A 277 -12.44 21.41 -3.79
CA ALA A 277 -12.78 21.16 -5.19
C ALA A 277 -12.61 19.66 -5.52
N PRO A 278 -13.59 19.03 -6.21
CA PRO A 278 -13.54 17.58 -6.51
C PRO A 278 -12.28 17.15 -7.25
N GLU A 279 -11.74 18.02 -8.11
CA GLU A 279 -10.51 17.77 -8.85
C GLU A 279 -9.29 17.71 -7.92
N LYS A 280 -9.22 18.62 -6.96
CA LYS A 280 -8.15 18.67 -5.94
C LYS A 280 -8.21 17.43 -5.08
N PHE A 281 -9.39 17.05 -4.60
CA PHE A 281 -9.63 15.85 -3.81
C PHE A 281 -9.20 14.58 -4.56
N LEU A 282 -9.60 14.43 -5.83
CA LEU A 282 -9.23 13.27 -6.63
C LEU A 282 -7.74 13.22 -6.94
N ALA A 283 -7.09 14.36 -7.18
CA ALA A 283 -5.64 14.42 -7.40
C ALA A 283 -4.87 14.02 -6.14
N ARG A 284 -5.25 14.54 -4.96
CA ARG A 284 -4.68 14.14 -3.67
C ARG A 284 -4.87 12.64 -3.42
N ARG A 285 -6.08 12.10 -3.67
CA ARG A 285 -6.39 10.67 -3.52
C ARG A 285 -5.52 9.77 -4.40
N MET A 286 -5.26 10.18 -5.65
CA MET A 286 -4.35 9.44 -6.54
C MET A 286 -2.94 9.40 -5.98
N ASN A 287 -2.45 10.53 -5.49
CA ASN A 287 -1.12 10.62 -4.87
C ASN A 287 -1.01 9.72 -3.64
N ALA A 288 -2.02 9.76 -2.77
CA ALA A 288 -2.10 8.95 -1.57
C ALA A 288 -2.12 7.44 -1.88
N TYR A 289 -2.97 7.01 -2.81
CA TYR A 289 -3.11 5.60 -3.18
C TYR A 289 -1.87 5.06 -3.88
N GLN A 290 -1.23 5.88 -4.72
CA GLN A 290 0.04 5.51 -5.33
C GLN A 290 1.13 5.35 -4.26
N ALA A 291 1.27 6.31 -3.35
CA ALA A 291 2.25 6.22 -2.27
C ALA A 291 1.98 5.02 -1.35
N TYR A 292 0.72 4.74 -1.02
CA TYR A 292 0.35 3.56 -0.25
C TYR A 292 0.85 2.27 -0.91
N TYR A 293 0.56 2.10 -2.21
CA TYR A 293 1.06 0.94 -2.96
C TYR A 293 2.60 0.88 -2.96
N GLU A 294 3.26 2.01 -3.20
CA GLU A 294 4.73 2.08 -3.26
C GLU A 294 5.41 1.67 -1.94
N PHE A 295 4.74 1.80 -0.79
CA PHE A 295 5.32 1.53 0.54
C PHE A 295 4.80 0.27 1.21
N MET A 296 3.73 -0.36 0.70
CA MET A 296 3.14 -1.56 1.28
C MET A 296 3.45 -2.80 0.45
N PRO A 297 3.71 -3.96 1.08
CA PRO A 297 4.02 -5.22 0.40
C PRO A 297 2.75 -5.86 -0.19
N LEU A 298 2.17 -5.20 -1.18
CA LEU A 298 0.91 -5.56 -1.82
C LEU A 298 1.12 -6.25 -3.16
N ARG A 299 0.22 -7.14 -3.52
CA ARG A 299 0.19 -7.78 -4.83
C ARG A 299 -0.22 -6.80 -5.93
N ARG A 300 0.19 -7.11 -7.16
CA ARG A 300 -0.13 -6.32 -8.35
C ARG A 300 -1.64 -6.14 -8.57
N ARG A 301 -2.47 -7.07 -8.09
CA ARG A 301 -3.94 -6.92 -8.11
C ARG A 301 -4.44 -5.65 -7.40
N SER A 302 -3.68 -5.13 -6.44
CA SER A 302 -3.95 -3.89 -5.71
C SER A 302 -3.25 -2.68 -6.33
N PHE A 303 -2.65 -2.79 -7.53
CA PHE A 303 -2.04 -1.64 -8.19
C PHE A 303 -3.08 -0.56 -8.47
N PRO A 304 -2.84 0.71 -8.07
CA PRO A 304 -3.81 1.79 -8.21
C PRO A 304 -4.09 2.11 -9.69
N GLN A 305 -5.33 2.41 -9.99
CA GLN A 305 -5.82 2.83 -11.29
C GLN A 305 -6.39 4.25 -11.17
N GLY A 306 -5.50 5.24 -11.17
CA GLY A 306 -5.87 6.61 -10.85
C GLY A 306 -6.36 6.72 -9.40
N PRO A 307 -7.54 7.33 -9.15
CA PRO A 307 -8.09 7.48 -7.80
C PRO A 307 -8.79 6.22 -7.26
N HIS A 308 -8.53 5.06 -7.86
CA HIS A 308 -9.12 3.78 -7.46
C HIS A 308 -8.05 2.74 -7.20
N MET A 309 -8.28 1.94 -6.15
CA MET A 309 -7.43 0.82 -5.79
C MET A 309 -8.30 -0.30 -5.21
N THR A 310 -8.14 -1.53 -5.68
CA THR A 310 -8.82 -2.67 -5.07
C THR A 310 -7.97 -3.20 -3.93
N LEU A 311 -8.33 -2.84 -2.70
CA LEU A 311 -7.58 -3.24 -1.51
C LEU A 311 -8.24 -4.40 -0.76
N TYR A 312 -9.58 -4.49 -0.78
CA TYR A 312 -10.29 -5.59 -0.12
C TYR A 312 -9.97 -6.92 -0.76
N ARG A 313 -9.67 -7.90 0.06
CA ARG A 313 -9.23 -9.24 -0.35
C ARG A 313 -9.37 -10.26 0.76
N GLY A 314 -9.38 -11.54 0.40
CA GLY A 314 -9.30 -12.67 1.32
C GLY A 314 -7.88 -13.20 1.45
N CYS A 315 -7.53 -13.68 2.64
CA CYS A 315 -6.32 -14.43 2.89
C CYS A 315 -6.70 -15.67 3.72
N GLN A 316 -6.61 -16.84 3.11
CA GLN A 316 -6.98 -18.09 3.75
C GLN A 316 -5.80 -18.70 4.49
N TYR A 317 -6.02 -19.05 5.76
CA TYR A 317 -5.06 -19.73 6.62
C TYR A 317 -5.52 -21.17 6.89
N GLY A 318 -5.35 -22.03 5.89
CA GLY A 318 -5.84 -23.39 5.92
C GLY A 318 -7.36 -23.45 6.13
N ARG A 319 -7.80 -24.44 6.88
CA ARG A 319 -9.21 -24.58 7.31
C ARG A 319 -9.50 -23.88 8.64
N MET A 320 -8.48 -23.29 9.28
CA MET A 320 -8.60 -22.67 10.60
C MET A 320 -9.18 -21.26 10.56
N ALA A 321 -8.71 -20.43 9.62
CA ALA A 321 -9.11 -19.02 9.56
C ALA A 321 -9.19 -18.52 8.14
N ASN A 322 -10.05 -17.52 7.92
CA ASN A 322 -10.11 -16.73 6.72
C ASN A 322 -10.11 -15.25 7.10
N PHE A 323 -9.07 -14.53 6.70
CA PHE A 323 -8.96 -13.10 6.93
C PHE A 323 -9.64 -12.36 5.79
N HIS A 324 -10.70 -11.63 6.07
CA HIS A 324 -11.35 -10.72 5.15
C HIS A 324 -10.80 -9.32 5.40
N VAL A 325 -9.87 -8.90 4.57
CA VAL A 325 -9.32 -7.53 4.59
C VAL A 325 -10.30 -6.61 3.89
N LEU A 326 -10.89 -5.68 4.63
CA LEU A 326 -11.94 -4.79 4.14
C LEU A 326 -11.38 -3.41 3.82
N ASP A 327 -12.05 -2.70 2.90
CA ASP A 327 -11.88 -1.28 2.63
C ASP A 327 -13.14 -0.55 3.11
N THR A 328 -13.04 0.15 4.22
CA THR A 328 -14.16 0.82 4.88
C THR A 328 -14.27 2.30 4.53
N ARG A 329 -13.42 2.81 3.62
CA ARG A 329 -13.37 4.23 3.27
C ARG A 329 -13.74 4.51 1.82
N GLN A 330 -13.17 3.80 0.87
CA GLN A 330 -13.31 4.09 -0.56
C GLN A 330 -14.74 3.97 -1.09
N TYR A 331 -15.58 3.16 -0.45
CA TYR A 331 -16.90 2.79 -0.97
C TYR A 331 -18.06 3.21 -0.07
N ARG A 332 -17.78 3.71 1.12
CA ARG A 332 -18.80 4.05 2.11
C ARG A 332 -19.61 5.28 1.71
N THR A 333 -20.84 5.36 2.17
CA THR A 333 -21.58 6.61 2.17
C THR A 333 -20.99 7.56 3.20
N ASP A 334 -21.17 8.87 2.97
CA ASP A 334 -20.75 9.89 3.90
C ASP A 334 -21.35 9.67 5.30
N GLN A 335 -20.62 10.09 6.34
CA GLN A 335 -21.06 9.97 7.73
C GLN A 335 -22.36 10.78 7.94
N PRO A 336 -23.43 10.12 8.40
CA PRO A 336 -24.66 10.84 8.66
C PRO A 336 -24.53 11.71 9.90
N ASN A 337 -25.03 12.94 9.85
CA ASN A 337 -25.12 13.85 10.98
C ASN A 337 -23.76 14.27 11.59
N GLY A 338 -22.65 14.16 10.87
CA GLY A 338 -21.27 14.42 11.33
C GLY A 338 -20.72 13.27 12.21
N ASP A 339 -19.49 13.41 12.68
CA ASP A 339 -18.72 12.32 13.33
C ASP A 339 -18.99 12.16 14.84
N HIS A 340 -19.88 12.92 15.41
CA HIS A 340 -20.15 12.84 16.84
C HIS A 340 -21.29 11.88 17.15
N GLN A 341 -21.29 11.31 18.35
CA GLN A 341 -22.41 10.53 18.85
C GLN A 341 -23.70 11.35 18.83
N LYS A 342 -24.63 10.95 17.99
CA LYS A 342 -25.92 11.62 17.77
C LYS A 342 -27.04 10.58 17.67
N PRO A 343 -28.32 10.99 17.90
CA PRO A 343 -29.45 10.12 17.69
C PRO A 343 -29.50 9.57 16.24
N MET A 344 -29.92 8.33 16.08
CA MET A 344 -30.15 7.71 14.76
C MET A 344 -31.43 8.28 14.14
N ILE A 345 -31.32 9.45 13.51
CA ILE A 345 -32.41 10.14 12.82
C ILE A 345 -31.99 10.62 11.43
N GLY A 346 -32.94 10.94 10.59
CA GLY A 346 -32.68 11.52 9.25
C GLY A 346 -31.80 10.64 8.38
N LYS A 347 -30.68 11.16 7.92
CA LYS A 347 -29.72 10.45 7.04
C LYS A 347 -29.14 9.16 7.64
N ALA A 348 -29.08 9.05 8.98
CA ALA A 348 -28.63 7.83 9.65
C ALA A 348 -29.59 6.64 9.45
N LEU A 349 -30.82 6.89 9.03
CA LEU A 349 -31.83 5.87 8.72
C LEU A 349 -31.99 5.61 7.22
N ASP A 350 -31.14 6.16 6.38
CA ASP A 350 -31.18 5.91 4.93
C ASP A 350 -30.85 4.44 4.66
N SER A 351 -31.83 3.69 4.15
CA SER A 351 -31.66 2.28 3.79
C SER A 351 -30.64 2.05 2.68
N LYS A 352 -30.17 3.10 2.00
CA LYS A 352 -29.12 3.04 0.98
C LYS A 352 -27.73 3.34 1.55
N ALA A 353 -27.65 3.70 2.84
CA ALA A 353 -26.36 3.91 3.49
C ALA A 353 -25.59 2.58 3.56
N THR A 354 -24.32 2.63 3.25
CA THR A 354 -23.43 1.46 3.25
C THR A 354 -22.03 1.82 3.76
N MET A 355 -21.42 0.92 4.48
CA MET A 355 -20.01 1.01 4.90
C MET A 355 -19.07 0.47 3.81
N LEU A 356 -19.46 -0.59 3.13
CA LEU A 356 -18.59 -1.36 2.24
C LEU A 356 -18.89 -1.13 0.75
N GLY A 357 -20.06 -0.60 0.43
CA GLY A 357 -20.56 -0.49 -0.93
C GLY A 357 -20.98 -1.85 -1.53
N ALA A 358 -21.99 -1.83 -2.37
CA ALA A 358 -22.64 -3.04 -2.89
C ALA A 358 -21.68 -4.06 -3.53
N ARG A 359 -20.57 -3.62 -4.13
CA ARG A 359 -19.62 -4.53 -4.78
C ARG A 359 -18.81 -5.32 -3.75
N GLN A 360 -18.34 -4.66 -2.69
CA GLN A 360 -17.59 -5.32 -1.65
C GLN A 360 -18.50 -6.18 -0.76
N GLU A 361 -19.71 -5.70 -0.48
CA GLU A 361 -20.74 -6.49 0.23
C GLU A 361 -21.07 -7.80 -0.49
N HIS A 362 -21.22 -7.74 -1.82
CA HIS A 362 -21.47 -8.95 -2.62
C HIS A 362 -20.28 -9.91 -2.65
N TRP A 363 -19.05 -9.36 -2.57
CA TRP A 363 -17.83 -10.17 -2.50
C TRP A 363 -17.67 -10.87 -1.14
N LEU A 364 -18.03 -10.20 -0.05
CA LEU A 364 -17.93 -10.69 1.33
C LEU A 364 -18.98 -11.79 1.59
#